data_ebe069c9bad4a992b4185e6fe0cb331b
#
_entry.id   ebe069c9bad4a992b4185e6fe0cb331b
#
_cell.length_a   1.000
_cell.length_b   1.000
_cell.length_c   1.000
_cell.angle_alpha   90.00
_cell.angle_beta   90.00
_cell.angle_gamma   90.00
#
_symmetry.space_group_name_H-M   'P 1'
#
loop_
_entity.id
_entity.type
_entity.pdbx_description
1 polymer ?
#
loop_
_entity_poly.entity_id
_entity_poly.type
_entity_poly.pdbx_seq_one_letter_code
_entity_poly.pdbx_strand_id
1 'polypeptide(L)'
;MLKWNFPEINLTEQNSKTVIEKAYIALGSNLGSRSENLGKAIELLKRDEFTIIISVSKIYLSEPKYFIEQQDFLNAVIKIKTSHSPLQLLKLLLKIETEMGRIRIKKNGPRLIDMDILFYGDRIIKSDDLEIPHPMLYERLFVLKPLEDIDPKFVCPVTGKTISELVNSTNDKEKIELYEEEIIRLENTRV
;
A
#
# COMPACT_ATOMS: atom_id res chain seq x y z
N MET A 1 -13.72 -27.66 24.15
CA MET A 1 -12.39 -27.05 24.39
C MET A 1 -11.43 -27.65 23.39
N LEU A 2 -11.21 -27.02 22.25
CA LEU A 2 -10.29 -27.44 21.21
C LEU A 2 -8.94 -26.80 21.51
N LYS A 3 -7.95 -27.61 21.86
CA LYS A 3 -6.56 -27.19 22.05
C LYS A 3 -5.90 -27.04 20.67
N TRP A 4 -5.53 -25.83 20.30
CA TRP A 4 -4.67 -25.57 19.15
C TRP A 4 -3.23 -25.89 19.53
N ASN A 5 -2.68 -26.97 18.97
CA ASN A 5 -1.24 -27.24 19.05
C ASN A 5 -0.55 -26.45 17.96
N PHE A 6 0.22 -25.42 18.34
CA PHE A 6 1.19 -24.81 17.44
C PHE A 6 2.46 -25.68 17.42
N PRO A 7 3.02 -26.01 16.25
CA PRO A 7 4.32 -26.67 16.20
C PRO A 7 5.40 -25.72 16.75
N GLU A 8 6.25 -26.24 17.63
CA GLU A 8 7.44 -25.54 18.10
C GLU A 8 8.36 -25.25 16.89
N ILE A 9 8.57 -23.97 16.60
CA ILE A 9 9.54 -23.54 15.60
C ILE A 9 10.90 -23.59 16.26
N ASN A 10 11.74 -24.56 15.85
CA ASN A 10 13.15 -24.60 16.19
C ASN A 10 13.83 -23.35 15.60
N LEU A 11 14.10 -22.37 16.46
CA LEU A 11 14.96 -21.24 16.17
C LEU A 11 16.42 -21.70 16.13
N THR A 12 16.86 -22.25 15.01
CA THR A 12 18.28 -22.27 14.71
C THR A 12 18.67 -20.83 14.37
N GLU A 13 19.50 -20.24 15.22
CA GLU A 13 20.14 -18.94 15.02
C GLU A 13 20.90 -18.93 13.68
N GLN A 14 20.24 -18.43 12.63
CA GLN A 14 20.95 -17.91 11.48
C GLN A 14 21.11 -16.41 11.72
N ASN A 15 22.37 -15.97 11.85
CA ASN A 15 22.81 -14.58 11.79
C ASN A 15 22.39 -13.94 10.45
N SER A 16 21.11 -13.69 10.26
CA SER A 16 20.60 -12.95 9.11
C SER A 16 20.76 -11.47 9.42
N LYS A 17 21.71 -10.81 8.75
CA LYS A 17 21.75 -9.35 8.66
C LYS A 17 20.34 -8.88 8.36
N THR A 18 19.76 -8.06 9.23
CA THR A 18 18.45 -7.45 9.01
C THR A 18 18.53 -6.67 7.69
N VAL A 19 17.91 -7.19 6.65
CA VAL A 19 17.88 -6.55 5.33
C VAL A 19 16.77 -5.51 5.36
N ILE A 20 17.15 -4.24 5.21
CA ILE A 20 16.17 -3.15 5.09
C ILE A 20 15.84 -2.96 3.62
N GLU A 21 14.58 -3.14 3.27
CA GLU A 21 14.08 -3.02 1.91
C GLU A 21 13.15 -1.81 1.74
N LYS A 22 13.07 -1.30 0.51
CA LYS A 22 12.07 -0.30 0.13
C LYS A 22 10.79 -1.02 -0.27
N ALA A 23 9.65 -0.51 0.18
CA ALA A 23 8.35 -0.96 -0.30
C ALA A 23 7.46 0.23 -0.66
N TYR A 24 6.51 -0.01 -1.55
CA TYR A 24 5.50 0.96 -1.97
C TYR A 24 4.14 0.40 -1.62
N ILE A 25 3.34 1.20 -0.93
CA ILE A 25 2.03 0.79 -0.41
C ILE A 25 0.98 1.75 -0.95
N ALA A 26 -0.03 1.22 -1.63
CA ALA A 26 -1.22 1.97 -1.98
C ALA A 26 -2.14 2.10 -0.77
N LEU A 27 -2.75 3.25 -0.62
CA LEU A 27 -3.78 3.56 0.36
C LEU A 27 -5.04 3.98 -0.38
N GLY A 28 -6.20 3.45 -0.01
CA GLY A 28 -7.49 3.81 -0.58
C GLY A 28 -8.57 3.91 0.49
N SER A 29 -9.42 4.93 0.42
CA SER A 29 -10.56 5.12 1.33
C SER A 29 -11.76 5.69 0.58
N ASN A 30 -12.97 5.12 0.80
CA ASN A 30 -14.20 5.65 0.24
C ASN A 30 -15.39 5.64 1.22
N LEU A 31 -15.11 5.59 2.51
CA LEU A 31 -16.13 5.60 3.56
C LEU A 31 -15.75 6.58 4.66
N GLY A 32 -16.73 7.37 5.14
CA GLY A 32 -16.52 8.33 6.22
C GLY A 32 -15.57 9.49 5.86
N SER A 33 -14.76 9.96 6.81
CA SER A 33 -13.76 11.02 6.62
C SER A 33 -12.53 10.45 5.90
N ARG A 34 -12.60 10.32 4.57
CA ARG A 34 -11.62 9.61 3.73
C ARG A 34 -10.18 10.12 3.91
N SER A 35 -9.95 11.44 3.93
CA SER A 35 -8.62 12.04 4.14
C SER A 35 -8.07 11.74 5.53
N GLU A 36 -8.91 11.83 6.56
CA GLU A 36 -8.54 11.45 7.93
C GLU A 36 -8.21 9.96 8.03
N ASN A 37 -8.93 9.10 7.32
CA ASN A 37 -8.64 7.67 7.28
C ASN A 37 -7.26 7.38 6.68
N LEU A 38 -6.89 8.05 5.57
CA LEU A 38 -5.55 7.93 5.01
C LEU A 38 -4.48 8.39 6.01
N GLY A 39 -4.68 9.55 6.65
CA GLY A 39 -3.78 10.08 7.68
C GLY A 39 -3.63 9.13 8.86
N LYS A 40 -4.73 8.58 9.38
CA LYS A 40 -4.73 7.64 10.50
C LYS A 40 -3.98 6.34 10.16
N ALA A 41 -4.16 5.80 8.95
CA ALA A 41 -3.41 4.61 8.51
C ALA A 41 -1.90 4.85 8.51
N ILE A 42 -1.47 6.02 8.01
CA ILE A 42 -0.06 6.43 8.02
C ILE A 42 0.46 6.57 9.45
N GLU A 43 -0.29 7.20 10.35
CA GLU A 43 0.11 7.34 11.75
C GLU A 43 0.20 6.00 12.48
N LEU A 44 -0.68 5.04 12.18
CA LEU A 44 -0.59 3.69 12.72
C LEU A 44 0.65 2.96 12.19
N LEU A 45 0.97 3.12 10.90
CA LEU A 45 2.16 2.51 10.31
C LEU A 45 3.45 3.13 10.88
N LYS A 46 3.49 4.43 11.18
CA LYS A 46 4.64 5.09 11.85
C LYS A 46 4.94 4.54 13.24
N ARG A 47 3.97 3.92 13.92
CA ARG A 47 4.18 3.33 15.26
C ARG A 47 4.93 2.00 15.21
N ASP A 48 5.06 1.40 14.02
CA ASP A 48 5.84 0.18 13.85
C ASP A 48 7.34 0.50 13.83
N GLU A 49 8.09 -0.08 14.76
CA GLU A 49 9.53 0.17 14.96
C GLU A 49 10.42 -0.34 13.81
N PHE A 50 9.87 -1.26 13.00
CA PHE A 50 10.54 -1.87 11.85
C PHE A 50 10.26 -1.17 10.52
N THR A 51 9.51 -0.05 10.56
CA THR A 51 9.06 0.66 9.36
C THR A 51 9.32 2.16 9.47
N ILE A 52 9.92 2.73 8.42
CA ILE A 52 10.18 4.18 8.29
C ILE A 52 9.51 4.67 7.03
N ILE A 53 8.65 5.69 7.13
CA ILE A 53 8.04 6.35 5.98
C ILE A 53 9.05 7.30 5.35
N ILE A 54 9.28 7.15 4.04
CA ILE A 54 10.23 7.95 3.26
C ILE A 54 9.53 9.11 2.56
N SER A 55 8.40 8.82 1.92
CA SER A 55 7.61 9.82 1.22
C SER A 55 6.13 9.41 1.12
N VAL A 56 5.28 10.40 0.98
CA VAL A 56 3.84 10.26 0.75
C VAL A 56 3.52 11.05 -0.52
N SER A 57 2.71 10.47 -1.40
CA SER A 57 2.23 11.14 -2.61
C SER A 57 1.18 12.21 -2.29
N LYS A 58 0.79 12.96 -3.29
CA LYS A 58 -0.47 13.71 -3.29
C LYS A 58 -1.65 12.73 -3.21
N ILE A 59 -2.82 13.27 -2.84
CA ILE A 59 -4.08 12.52 -2.84
C ILE A 59 -4.77 12.69 -4.19
N TYR A 60 -5.37 11.61 -4.68
CA TYR A 60 -6.15 11.60 -5.90
C TYR A 60 -7.56 11.08 -5.64
N LEU A 61 -8.55 11.80 -6.17
CA LEU A 61 -9.94 11.37 -6.22
C LEU A 61 -10.12 10.48 -7.45
N SER A 62 -10.79 9.34 -7.30
CA SER A 62 -11.18 8.46 -8.40
C SER A 62 -12.57 7.88 -8.20
N GLU A 63 -13.28 7.61 -9.30
CA GLU A 63 -14.54 6.89 -9.27
C GLU A 63 -14.33 5.41 -8.87
N PRO A 64 -15.36 4.74 -8.32
CA PRO A 64 -15.26 3.31 -8.00
C PRO A 64 -15.25 2.46 -9.27
N LYS A 65 -14.23 1.59 -9.42
CA LYS A 65 -14.01 0.81 -10.67
C LYS A 65 -14.98 -0.37 -10.87
N TYR A 66 -15.52 -0.96 -9.81
CA TYR A 66 -16.28 -2.23 -9.90
C TYR A 66 -17.72 -2.16 -9.40
N PHE A 67 -17.98 -1.39 -8.37
CA PHE A 67 -19.30 -1.22 -7.79
C PHE A 67 -19.61 0.27 -7.74
N ILE A 68 -20.41 0.72 -8.67
CA ILE A 68 -20.64 2.15 -8.97
C ILE A 68 -21.46 2.85 -7.88
N GLU A 69 -22.33 2.12 -7.18
CA GLU A 69 -23.21 2.68 -6.13
C GLU A 69 -22.45 2.86 -4.80
N GLN A 70 -21.34 3.57 -4.83
CA GLN A 70 -20.54 3.92 -3.64
C GLN A 70 -19.82 5.25 -3.85
N GLN A 71 -19.34 5.84 -2.76
CA GLN A 71 -18.59 7.09 -2.85
C GLN A 71 -17.26 6.89 -3.58
N ASP A 72 -16.78 7.98 -4.21
CA ASP A 72 -15.45 8.04 -4.81
C ASP A 72 -14.35 7.77 -3.79
N PHE A 73 -13.28 7.19 -4.27
CA PHE A 73 -12.10 6.90 -3.47
C PHE A 73 -11.17 8.11 -3.38
N LEU A 74 -10.56 8.29 -2.22
CA LEU A 74 -9.30 9.01 -2.10
C LEU A 74 -8.16 8.00 -2.08
N ASN A 75 -7.18 8.19 -2.96
CA ASN A 75 -6.06 7.30 -3.15
C ASN A 75 -4.73 8.04 -2.95
N ALA A 76 -3.78 7.36 -2.33
CA ALA A 76 -2.41 7.83 -2.17
C ALA A 76 -1.45 6.64 -2.22
N VAL A 77 -0.17 6.92 -2.40
CA VAL A 77 0.90 5.92 -2.29
C VAL A 77 1.95 6.41 -1.30
N ILE A 78 2.43 5.52 -0.47
CA ILE A 78 3.55 5.78 0.42
C ILE A 78 4.75 4.91 0.04
N LYS A 79 5.94 5.48 0.17
CA LYS A 79 7.23 4.77 0.09
C LYS A 79 7.79 4.61 1.49
N ILE A 80 8.16 3.40 1.83
CA ILE A 80 8.72 3.05 3.13
C ILE A 80 10.07 2.36 2.99
N LYS A 81 10.85 2.36 4.09
CA LYS A 81 11.88 1.36 4.37
C LYS A 81 11.39 0.46 5.48
N THR A 82 11.59 -0.85 5.34
CA THR A 82 11.17 -1.81 6.37
C THR A 82 12.14 -2.99 6.46
N SER A 83 12.25 -3.55 7.65
CA SER A 83 12.93 -4.83 7.90
C SER A 83 11.95 -6.00 7.99
N HIS A 84 10.65 -5.76 7.92
CA HIS A 84 9.67 -6.83 7.77
C HIS A 84 9.86 -7.59 6.46
N SER A 85 9.76 -8.90 6.46
CA SER A 85 9.59 -9.68 5.23
C SER A 85 8.27 -9.30 4.54
N PRO A 86 8.09 -9.61 3.24
CA PRO A 86 6.85 -9.29 2.53
C PRO A 86 5.58 -9.79 3.21
N LEU A 87 5.60 -11.01 3.75
CA LEU A 87 4.47 -11.58 4.48
C LEU A 87 4.24 -10.92 5.86
N GLN A 88 5.30 -10.51 6.54
CA GLN A 88 5.16 -9.76 7.80
C GLN A 88 4.58 -8.38 7.54
N LEU A 89 5.05 -7.69 6.48
CA LEU A 89 4.49 -6.41 6.07
C LEU A 89 3.00 -6.56 5.72
N LEU A 90 2.62 -7.57 4.93
CA LEU A 90 1.21 -7.84 4.63
C LEU A 90 0.38 -8.01 5.91
N LYS A 91 0.87 -8.79 6.88
CA LYS A 91 0.18 -8.99 8.17
C LYS A 91 0.05 -7.70 8.97
N LEU A 92 1.06 -6.83 8.95
CA LEU A 92 1.01 -5.52 9.58
C LEU A 92 -0.07 -4.64 8.95
N LEU A 93 -0.12 -4.56 7.61
CA LEU A 93 -1.13 -3.77 6.91
C LEU A 93 -2.55 -4.27 7.20
N LEU A 94 -2.78 -5.58 7.14
CA LEU A 94 -4.08 -6.19 7.49
C LEU A 94 -4.49 -5.94 8.95
N LYS A 95 -3.52 -5.92 9.87
CA LYS A 95 -3.75 -5.56 11.27
C LYS A 95 -4.21 -4.11 11.40
N ILE A 96 -3.54 -3.18 10.71
CA ILE A 96 -3.91 -1.75 10.70
C ILE A 96 -5.33 -1.58 10.14
N GLU A 97 -5.66 -2.20 9.02
CA GLU A 97 -7.01 -2.18 8.45
C GLU A 97 -8.07 -2.65 9.45
N THR A 98 -7.77 -3.74 10.16
CA THR A 98 -8.67 -4.31 11.18
C THR A 98 -8.83 -3.36 12.38
N GLU A 99 -7.74 -2.76 12.86
CA GLU A 99 -7.74 -1.79 13.95
C GLU A 99 -8.54 -0.53 13.60
N MET A 100 -8.53 -0.14 12.33
CA MET A 100 -9.34 0.96 11.81
C MET A 100 -10.83 0.60 11.62
N GLY A 101 -11.21 -0.65 11.88
CA GLY A 101 -12.60 -1.10 11.80
C GLY A 101 -13.02 -1.58 10.41
N ARG A 102 -12.09 -2.00 9.55
CA ARG A 102 -12.43 -2.60 8.25
C ARG A 102 -13.19 -3.91 8.46
N ILE A 103 -14.42 -3.95 7.98
CA ILE A 103 -15.26 -5.16 7.94
C ILE A 103 -15.40 -5.59 6.46
N ARG A 104 -14.98 -6.80 6.12
CA ARG A 104 -15.11 -7.36 4.75
C ARG A 104 -16.50 -7.95 4.56
N ILE A 105 -17.51 -7.11 4.25
CA ILE A 105 -18.89 -7.57 4.00
C ILE A 105 -19.06 -8.05 2.56
N LYS A 106 -18.46 -7.35 1.59
CA LYS A 106 -18.59 -7.60 0.15
C LYS A 106 -17.25 -7.37 -0.56
N LYS A 107 -16.91 -8.22 -1.53
CA LYS A 107 -15.75 -8.01 -2.40
C LYS A 107 -15.93 -6.69 -3.15
N ASN A 108 -14.90 -5.83 -3.16
CA ASN A 108 -14.89 -4.50 -3.79
C ASN A 108 -15.94 -3.51 -3.23
N GLY A 109 -16.49 -3.76 -2.04
CA GLY A 109 -17.43 -2.86 -1.37
C GLY A 109 -16.74 -1.64 -0.71
N PRO A 110 -17.56 -0.72 -0.14
CA PRO A 110 -17.05 0.45 0.57
C PRO A 110 -16.15 0.05 1.74
N ARG A 111 -15.10 0.84 1.99
CA ARG A 111 -14.12 0.55 3.04
C ARG A 111 -13.50 1.82 3.64
N LEU A 112 -13.27 1.78 4.96
CA LEU A 112 -12.59 2.86 5.67
C LEU A 112 -11.17 3.04 5.18
N ILE A 113 -10.45 1.92 4.97
CA ILE A 113 -9.08 1.90 4.46
C ILE A 113 -8.80 0.60 3.71
N ASP A 114 -7.99 0.68 2.67
CA ASP A 114 -7.40 -0.42 1.92
C ASP A 114 -5.91 -0.17 1.80
N MET A 115 -5.08 -1.17 2.10
CA MET A 115 -3.63 -1.05 2.11
C MET A 115 -3.00 -2.21 1.33
N ASP A 116 -2.53 -1.93 0.11
CA ASP A 116 -1.95 -2.94 -0.78
C ASP A 116 -0.45 -2.72 -1.00
N ILE A 117 0.35 -3.79 -0.92
CA ILE A 117 1.78 -3.75 -1.27
C ILE A 117 1.89 -3.73 -2.80
N LEU A 118 2.43 -2.64 -3.36
CA LEU A 118 2.64 -2.49 -4.80
C LEU A 118 3.96 -3.12 -5.24
N PHE A 119 5.03 -2.76 -4.55
CA PHE A 119 6.39 -3.25 -4.77
C PHE A 119 7.09 -3.49 -3.44
N TYR A 120 8.04 -4.42 -3.45
CA TYR A 120 8.93 -4.71 -2.33
C TYR A 120 10.35 -4.94 -2.86
N GLY A 121 11.19 -3.91 -2.80
CA GLY A 121 12.45 -3.88 -3.53
C GLY A 121 12.22 -4.11 -5.02
N ASP A 122 13.04 -4.96 -5.61
CA ASP A 122 12.94 -5.47 -6.98
C ASP A 122 12.36 -6.90 -7.05
N ARG A 123 11.78 -7.39 -5.94
CA ARG A 123 11.32 -8.77 -5.83
C ARG A 123 10.07 -9.03 -6.65
N ILE A 124 10.05 -10.21 -7.27
CA ILE A 124 8.88 -10.79 -7.91
C ILE A 124 8.44 -11.97 -7.03
N ILE A 125 7.25 -11.88 -6.44
CA ILE A 125 6.70 -12.88 -5.53
C ILE A 125 5.35 -13.34 -6.08
N LYS A 126 5.14 -14.64 -6.13
CA LYS A 126 3.86 -15.23 -6.49
C LYS A 126 3.57 -16.40 -5.56
N SER A 127 2.62 -16.19 -4.66
CA SER A 127 2.12 -17.20 -3.72
C SER A 127 0.61 -17.05 -3.56
N ASP A 128 -0.01 -17.98 -2.85
CA ASP A 128 -1.46 -17.95 -2.62
C ASP A 128 -1.90 -16.72 -1.81
N ASP A 129 -1.03 -16.24 -0.93
CA ASP A 129 -1.35 -15.12 -0.02
C ASP A 129 -0.88 -13.75 -0.55
N LEU A 130 0.13 -13.71 -1.43
CA LEU A 130 0.80 -12.47 -1.82
C LEU A 130 1.40 -12.54 -3.22
N GLU A 131 1.05 -11.54 -4.05
CA GLU A 131 1.65 -11.33 -5.37
C GLU A 131 2.29 -9.94 -5.44
N ILE A 132 3.58 -9.87 -5.76
CA ILE A 132 4.37 -8.65 -5.91
C ILE A 132 5.14 -8.73 -7.23
N PRO A 133 5.11 -7.72 -8.08
CA PRO A 133 4.27 -6.51 -8.03
C PRO A 133 2.78 -6.82 -7.98
N HIS A 134 1.99 -5.90 -7.36
CA HIS A 134 0.55 -6.09 -7.28
C HIS A 134 -0.06 -6.33 -8.68
N PRO A 135 -0.84 -7.40 -8.90
CA PRO A 135 -1.23 -7.84 -10.24
C PRO A 135 -2.02 -6.80 -11.03
N MET A 136 -2.86 -6.00 -10.35
CA MET A 136 -3.69 -4.97 -10.99
C MET A 136 -3.01 -3.60 -11.11
N LEU A 137 -1.72 -3.47 -10.76
CA LEU A 137 -0.98 -2.20 -10.77
C LEU A 137 -1.07 -1.49 -12.12
N TYR A 138 -0.89 -2.24 -13.20
CA TYR A 138 -0.76 -1.70 -14.57
C TYR A 138 -2.05 -1.16 -15.16
N GLU A 139 -3.19 -1.54 -14.58
CA GLU A 139 -4.54 -1.22 -15.04
C GLU A 139 -5.23 -0.19 -14.14
N ARG A 140 -4.45 0.50 -13.25
CA ARG A 140 -5.01 1.40 -12.24
C ARG A 140 -4.29 2.74 -12.22
N LEU A 141 -4.83 3.70 -12.98
CA LEU A 141 -4.25 5.05 -13.04
C LEU A 141 -4.25 5.72 -11.66
N PHE A 142 -5.27 5.47 -10.82
CA PHE A 142 -5.36 5.96 -9.45
C PHE A 142 -4.29 5.39 -8.49
N VAL A 143 -3.54 4.37 -8.93
CA VAL A 143 -2.34 3.84 -8.23
C VAL A 143 -1.07 4.38 -8.89
N LEU A 144 -1.00 4.36 -10.23
CA LEU A 144 0.20 4.75 -10.97
C LEU A 144 0.53 6.24 -10.82
N LYS A 145 -0.48 7.14 -10.80
CA LYS A 145 -0.23 8.59 -10.66
C LYS A 145 0.33 8.97 -9.30
N PRO A 146 -0.25 8.53 -8.15
CA PRO A 146 0.38 8.76 -6.85
C PRO A 146 1.78 8.14 -6.75
N LEU A 147 2.02 6.99 -7.37
CA LEU A 147 3.33 6.35 -7.40
C LEU A 147 4.35 7.18 -8.22
N GLU A 148 3.93 7.76 -9.33
CA GLU A 148 4.74 8.66 -10.15
C GLU A 148 5.17 9.91 -9.36
N ASP A 149 4.32 10.48 -8.50
CA ASP A 149 4.65 11.62 -7.65
C ASP A 149 5.88 11.37 -6.77
N ILE A 150 6.05 10.16 -6.28
CA ILE A 150 7.08 9.85 -5.29
C ILE A 150 8.29 9.12 -5.85
N ASP A 151 8.15 8.41 -6.97
CA ASP A 151 9.28 7.72 -7.61
C ASP A 151 9.07 7.47 -9.12
N PRO A 152 9.06 8.53 -9.96
CA PRO A 152 8.77 8.41 -11.39
C PRO A 152 9.78 7.55 -12.14
N LYS A 153 11.02 7.44 -11.62
CA LYS A 153 12.13 6.70 -12.23
C LYS A 153 12.29 5.27 -11.72
N PHE A 154 11.47 4.83 -10.76
CA PHE A 154 11.51 3.45 -10.30
C PHE A 154 11.20 2.51 -11.47
N VAL A 155 12.05 1.52 -11.68
CA VAL A 155 11.91 0.54 -12.77
C VAL A 155 11.14 -0.67 -12.25
N CYS A 156 10.01 -0.96 -12.86
CA CYS A 156 9.21 -2.14 -12.55
C CYS A 156 9.98 -3.43 -12.90
N PRO A 157 10.21 -4.34 -11.94
CA PRO A 157 11.02 -5.52 -12.17
C PRO A 157 10.43 -6.53 -13.18
N VAL A 158 9.11 -6.46 -13.43
CA VAL A 158 8.43 -7.36 -14.38
C VAL A 158 8.47 -6.81 -15.79
N THR A 159 8.25 -5.49 -15.98
CA THR A 159 8.09 -4.90 -17.32
C THR A 159 9.36 -4.22 -17.82
N GLY A 160 10.31 -3.92 -16.93
CA GLY A 160 11.50 -3.11 -17.22
C GLY A 160 11.18 -1.63 -17.52
N LYS A 161 9.93 -1.20 -17.40
CA LYS A 161 9.51 0.19 -17.61
C LYS A 161 9.61 0.99 -16.33
N THR A 162 9.90 2.27 -16.44
CA THR A 162 9.76 3.23 -15.35
C THR A 162 8.30 3.48 -15.00
N ILE A 163 8.02 4.03 -13.82
CA ILE A 163 6.64 4.37 -13.43
C ILE A 163 6.05 5.40 -14.39
N SER A 164 6.83 6.42 -14.81
CA SER A 164 6.36 7.39 -15.81
C SER A 164 6.02 6.74 -17.16
N GLU A 165 6.79 5.75 -17.61
CA GLU A 165 6.46 4.99 -18.82
C GLU A 165 5.19 4.14 -18.64
N LEU A 166 4.96 3.56 -17.45
CA LEU A 166 3.73 2.85 -17.15
C LEU A 166 2.52 3.78 -17.16
N VAL A 167 2.62 4.96 -16.56
CA VAL A 167 1.56 6.00 -16.60
C VAL A 167 1.22 6.34 -18.04
N ASN A 168 2.22 6.59 -18.89
CA ASN A 168 2.01 6.98 -20.28
C ASN A 168 1.49 5.83 -21.16
N SER A 169 1.74 4.57 -20.79
CA SER A 169 1.36 3.39 -21.58
C SER A 169 0.10 2.67 -21.09
N THR A 170 -0.49 3.09 -19.96
CA THR A 170 -1.72 2.47 -19.45
C THR A 170 -2.90 2.75 -20.37
N ASN A 171 -3.76 1.74 -20.54
CA ASN A 171 -5.04 1.87 -21.23
C ASN A 171 -6.18 2.34 -20.32
N ASP A 172 -5.89 2.56 -19.03
CA ASP A 172 -6.88 3.07 -18.08
C ASP A 172 -7.26 4.51 -18.45
N LYS A 173 -8.55 4.71 -18.72
CA LYS A 173 -9.15 6.02 -19.07
C LYS A 173 -9.94 6.62 -17.92
N GLU A 174 -9.81 6.01 -16.73
CA GLU A 174 -10.49 6.51 -15.55
C GLU A 174 -10.08 7.96 -15.25
N LYS A 175 -11.08 8.79 -14.98
CA LYS A 175 -10.84 10.16 -14.58
C LYS A 175 -10.32 10.15 -13.15
N ILE A 176 -9.15 10.75 -12.96
CA ILE A 176 -8.58 11.00 -11.64
C ILE A 176 -8.36 12.50 -11.49
N GLU A 177 -8.65 13.03 -10.32
CA GLU A 177 -8.50 14.43 -9.99
C GLU A 177 -7.58 14.58 -8.78
N LEU A 178 -6.75 15.62 -8.80
CA LEU A 178 -5.94 15.97 -7.64
C LEU A 178 -6.88 16.46 -6.53
N TYR A 179 -6.76 15.88 -5.34
CA TYR A 179 -7.48 16.33 -4.16
C TYR A 179 -6.60 17.30 -3.36
N GLU A 180 -7.08 18.51 -3.10
CA GLU A 180 -6.24 19.63 -2.62
C GLU A 180 -5.82 19.53 -1.14
N GLU A 181 -6.38 18.61 -0.35
CA GLU A 181 -5.95 18.42 1.03
C GLU A 181 -4.63 17.63 1.13
N GLU A 182 -3.66 18.17 1.87
CA GLU A 182 -2.44 17.42 2.24
C GLU A 182 -2.76 16.43 3.37
N ILE A 183 -2.43 15.13 3.19
CA ILE A 183 -2.67 14.09 4.20
C ILE A 183 -1.85 14.35 5.47
N ILE A 184 -0.61 14.79 5.32
CA ILE A 184 0.33 15.07 6.40
C ILE A 184 1.41 15.99 5.85
N ARG A 185 1.66 17.11 6.52
CA ARG A 185 2.99 17.72 6.46
C ARG A 185 3.93 16.76 7.17
N LEU A 186 4.79 16.09 6.40
CA LEU A 186 5.96 15.43 6.97
C LEU A 186 6.82 16.55 7.57
N GLU A 187 6.52 16.95 8.80
CA GLU A 187 7.45 17.76 9.57
C GLU A 187 8.75 16.97 9.62
N ASN A 188 9.83 17.61 9.14
CA ASN A 188 11.17 17.05 9.03
C ASN A 188 11.50 16.17 10.25
N THR A 189 11.32 14.87 10.09
CA THR A 189 11.84 13.91 11.05
C THR A 189 13.35 13.89 10.82
N ARG A 190 14.06 14.57 11.72
CA ARG A 190 15.51 14.66 11.78
C ARG A 190 16.12 13.28 11.57
N VAL A 191 17.06 13.23 10.64
CA VAL A 191 18.04 12.16 10.41
C VAL A 191 18.83 11.91 11.69
#